data_9c2d10fa6dbef18e1945e6f0fe217bff
#
_entry.id   9c2d10fa6dbef18e1945e6f0fe217bff
#
_cell.length_a   1.000
_cell.length_b   1.000
_cell.length_c   1.000
_cell.angle_alpha   90.00
_cell.angle_beta   90.00
_cell.angle_gamma   90.00
#
_symmetry.space_group_name_H-M   'P 1'
#
loop_
_entity.id
_entity.type
_entity.pdbx_description
1 polymer ?
#
loop_
_entity_poly.entity_id
_entity_poly.type
_entity_poly.pdbx_seq_one_letter_code
_entity_poly.pdbx_strand_id
1 'polypeptide(L)'
;CRDFELVVADDGSDEDFFPLTRKILAENGFTGAKFVKLTPNGGTVKNVLNGAKQAAGKWVFTVSPGDYLYDADTVAWLLEVLRRDAPRVAFGRLACYADRNGAPIRRPGDAPFDRTPYRPGAYDAKTAKRNMLLYDDGISGAGLVYERELLVQALEKMAGRVLLAEDFAARLFAVENIPMVGYDRCIAWYEVGTGVSTNEGARARMLRDWRAMVELLRELYPKDRTVRLAYEYYFNDRHKSRLVRGLVGRLIVPQNAPFKKAQHAWVPPVNGDIQELKQIYESALGHLPC
;
A
#
# COMPACT_ATOMS: atom_id res chain seq x y z
N CYS A 1 23.01 4.05 -5.64
CA CYS A 1 23.03 3.18 -4.46
C CYS A 1 22.89 1.72 -4.89
N ARG A 2 23.64 0.79 -4.29
CA ARG A 2 23.57 -0.66 -4.58
C ARG A 2 23.37 -1.51 -3.31
N ASP A 3 23.07 -0.88 -2.19
CA ASP A 3 22.86 -1.57 -0.92
C ASP A 3 21.37 -2.01 -0.75
N PHE A 4 20.91 -2.77 -1.73
CA PHE A 4 19.59 -3.40 -1.74
C PHE A 4 19.65 -4.71 -2.55
N GLU A 5 18.73 -5.60 -2.27
CA GLU A 5 18.46 -6.77 -3.10
C GLU A 5 17.13 -6.57 -3.86
N LEU A 6 16.98 -7.29 -4.95
CA LEU A 6 15.74 -7.33 -5.71
C LEU A 6 15.14 -8.74 -5.62
N VAL A 7 13.86 -8.80 -5.26
CA VAL A 7 13.07 -10.04 -5.30
C VAL A 7 11.91 -9.84 -6.27
N VAL A 8 11.91 -10.59 -7.35
CA VAL A 8 10.86 -10.60 -8.36
C VAL A 8 9.86 -11.69 -7.97
N ALA A 9 8.65 -11.30 -7.60
CA ALA A 9 7.60 -12.22 -7.16
C ALA A 9 6.45 -12.23 -8.17
N ASP A 10 6.19 -13.40 -8.77
CA ASP A 10 5.12 -13.63 -9.74
C ASP A 10 3.96 -14.39 -9.07
N ASP A 11 2.76 -13.85 -9.16
CA ASP A 11 1.52 -14.42 -8.60
C ASP A 11 0.87 -15.46 -9.53
N GLY A 12 1.66 -16.25 -10.22
CA GLY A 12 1.17 -17.33 -11.06
C GLY A 12 0.69 -16.86 -12.44
N SER A 13 1.41 -15.95 -13.08
CA SER A 13 1.16 -15.58 -14.47
C SER A 13 1.23 -16.78 -15.40
N ASP A 14 0.38 -16.82 -16.42
CA ASP A 14 0.40 -17.88 -17.42
C ASP A 14 1.69 -17.84 -18.25
N GLU A 15 2.15 -16.64 -18.56
CA GLU A 15 3.40 -16.38 -19.26
C GLU A 15 4.58 -16.31 -18.26
N ASP A 16 5.73 -16.85 -18.67
CA ASP A 16 6.98 -16.77 -17.89
C ASP A 16 7.77 -15.54 -18.27
N PHE A 17 7.65 -14.50 -17.46
CA PHE A 17 8.39 -13.24 -17.62
C PHE A 17 9.80 -13.26 -17.01
N PHE A 18 10.21 -14.30 -16.31
CA PHE A 18 11.50 -14.35 -15.63
C PHE A 18 12.70 -14.30 -16.58
N PRO A 19 12.71 -14.98 -17.76
CA PRO A 19 13.82 -14.89 -18.70
C PRO A 19 14.05 -13.46 -19.20
N LEU A 20 12.95 -12.75 -19.56
CA LEU A 20 13.03 -11.37 -20.01
C LEU A 20 13.52 -10.45 -18.88
N THR A 21 12.97 -10.60 -17.67
CA THR A 21 13.37 -9.81 -16.51
C THR A 21 14.86 -10.03 -16.17
N ARG A 22 15.34 -11.27 -16.19
CA ARG A 22 16.78 -11.57 -15.99
C ARG A 22 17.66 -10.89 -17.01
N LYS A 23 17.27 -10.91 -18.28
CA LYS A 23 18.00 -10.23 -19.36
C LYS A 23 18.10 -8.73 -19.10
N ILE A 24 16.97 -8.05 -18.83
CA ILE A 24 16.92 -6.61 -18.54
C ILE A 24 17.80 -6.26 -17.33
N LEU A 25 17.71 -7.02 -16.24
CA LEU A 25 18.51 -6.81 -15.05
C LEU A 25 20.02 -6.96 -15.32
N ALA A 26 20.42 -7.98 -16.09
CA ALA A 26 21.82 -8.21 -16.45
C ALA A 26 22.36 -7.08 -17.32
N GLU A 27 21.61 -6.61 -18.31
CA GLU A 27 21.96 -5.47 -19.17
C GLU A 27 22.17 -4.18 -18.37
N ASN A 28 21.47 -4.04 -17.22
CA ASN A 28 21.63 -2.93 -16.29
C ASN A 28 22.62 -3.22 -15.13
N GLY A 29 23.43 -4.27 -15.25
CA GLY A 29 24.46 -4.63 -14.28
C GLY A 29 23.93 -5.14 -12.95
N PHE A 30 22.71 -5.70 -12.92
CA PHE A 30 22.09 -6.27 -11.73
C PHE A 30 21.96 -7.79 -11.87
N THR A 31 22.85 -8.56 -11.21
CA THR A 31 22.93 -10.02 -11.37
C THR A 31 22.43 -10.82 -10.16
N GLY A 32 22.14 -10.17 -9.04
CA GLY A 32 21.81 -10.80 -7.75
C GLY A 32 20.33 -10.93 -7.44
N ALA A 33 19.42 -10.75 -8.42
CA ALA A 33 17.98 -10.81 -8.16
C ALA A 33 17.49 -12.24 -7.85
N LYS A 34 16.59 -12.34 -6.88
CA LYS A 34 15.85 -13.57 -6.57
C LYS A 34 14.52 -13.58 -7.34
N PHE A 35 14.09 -14.78 -7.72
CA PHE A 35 12.84 -14.97 -8.48
C PHE A 35 12.00 -16.02 -7.79
N VAL A 36 10.75 -15.68 -7.51
CA VAL A 36 9.79 -16.58 -6.86
C VAL A 36 8.45 -16.51 -7.58
N LYS A 37 7.79 -17.67 -7.75
CA LYS A 37 6.49 -17.78 -8.41
C LYS A 37 5.53 -18.58 -7.56
N LEU A 38 4.29 -18.13 -7.45
CA LEU A 38 3.20 -18.92 -6.92
C LEU A 38 2.56 -19.76 -8.03
N THR A 39 2.06 -20.94 -7.67
CA THR A 39 1.28 -21.78 -8.56
C THR A 39 0.28 -22.57 -7.71
N PRO A 40 -1.02 -22.34 -7.86
CA PRO A 40 -1.70 -21.32 -8.70
C PRO A 40 -1.60 -19.90 -8.13
N ASN A 41 -2.17 -18.94 -8.88
CA ASN A 41 -2.33 -17.55 -8.40
C ASN A 41 -2.94 -17.52 -6.99
N GLY A 42 -2.30 -16.81 -6.09
CA GLY A 42 -2.64 -16.75 -4.67
C GLY A 42 -3.19 -15.42 -4.20
N GLY A 43 -3.17 -14.41 -5.04
CA GLY A 43 -3.47 -13.02 -4.74
C GLY A 43 -2.29 -12.25 -4.15
N THR A 44 -2.36 -10.92 -4.20
CA THR A 44 -1.25 -10.02 -3.86
C THR A 44 -0.72 -10.27 -2.45
N VAL A 45 -1.58 -10.54 -1.47
CA VAL A 45 -1.15 -10.84 -0.08
C VAL A 45 -0.21 -12.04 -0.01
N LYS A 46 -0.54 -13.15 -0.69
CA LYS A 46 0.33 -14.34 -0.70
C LYS A 46 1.57 -14.12 -1.54
N ASN A 47 1.46 -13.36 -2.64
CA ASN A 47 2.60 -13.07 -3.50
C ASN A 47 3.65 -12.21 -2.78
N VAL A 48 3.22 -11.13 -2.13
CA VAL A 48 4.11 -10.29 -1.32
C VAL A 48 4.70 -11.06 -0.14
N LEU A 49 3.91 -11.92 0.53
CA LEU A 49 4.41 -12.81 1.58
C LEU A 49 5.51 -13.75 1.07
N ASN A 50 5.28 -14.36 -0.10
CA ASN A 50 6.27 -15.25 -0.71
C ASN A 50 7.57 -14.51 -1.03
N GLY A 51 7.48 -13.32 -1.64
CA GLY A 51 8.64 -12.46 -1.91
C GLY A 51 9.37 -12.03 -0.64
N ALA A 52 8.64 -11.55 0.37
CA ALA A 52 9.20 -11.09 1.63
C ALA A 52 9.92 -12.21 2.42
N LYS A 53 9.45 -13.45 2.34
CA LYS A 53 10.12 -14.62 2.95
C LYS A 53 11.45 -14.95 2.28
N GLN A 54 11.62 -14.65 1.00
CA GLN A 54 12.88 -14.86 0.27
C GLN A 54 13.86 -13.69 0.43
N ALA A 55 13.36 -12.52 0.84
CA ALA A 55 14.18 -11.36 1.09
C ALA A 55 15.09 -11.58 2.33
N ALA A 56 16.29 -11.03 2.29
CA ALA A 56 17.25 -11.02 3.41
C ALA A 56 17.39 -9.62 4.02
N GLY A 57 16.97 -8.57 3.30
CA GLY A 57 17.02 -7.19 3.76
C GLY A 57 16.17 -6.93 5.00
N LYS A 58 16.58 -5.96 5.80
CA LYS A 58 15.85 -5.56 7.02
C LYS A 58 14.50 -4.91 6.69
N TRP A 59 14.44 -4.15 5.61
CA TRP A 59 13.22 -3.46 5.17
C TRP A 59 12.78 -3.96 3.80
N VAL A 60 11.48 -3.96 3.57
CA VAL A 60 10.85 -4.32 2.30
C VAL A 60 10.09 -3.11 1.78
N PHE A 61 10.34 -2.76 0.53
CA PHE A 61 9.57 -1.81 -0.25
C PHE A 61 9.01 -2.53 -1.47
N THR A 62 7.71 -2.50 -1.66
CA THR A 62 7.03 -3.18 -2.78
C THR A 62 6.81 -2.20 -3.93
N VAL A 63 7.14 -2.62 -5.14
CA VAL A 63 6.85 -1.88 -6.38
C VAL A 63 6.03 -2.79 -7.27
N SER A 64 4.85 -2.35 -7.67
CA SER A 64 3.95 -3.10 -8.55
C SER A 64 4.24 -2.80 -10.02
N PRO A 65 3.88 -3.70 -10.95
CA PRO A 65 3.93 -3.36 -12.38
C PRO A 65 3.13 -2.10 -12.68
N GLY A 66 3.71 -1.17 -13.44
CA GLY A 66 3.16 0.15 -13.72
C GLY A 66 3.60 1.24 -12.72
N ASP A 67 4.07 0.88 -11.53
CA ASP A 67 4.67 1.83 -10.60
C ASP A 67 6.16 2.00 -10.87
N TYR A 68 6.69 3.19 -10.57
CA TYR A 68 8.13 3.50 -10.69
C TYR A 68 8.65 4.13 -9.41
N LEU A 69 9.95 3.96 -9.14
CA LEU A 69 10.62 4.79 -8.14
C LEU A 69 10.52 6.26 -8.57
N TYR A 70 10.35 7.16 -7.59
CA TYR A 70 10.10 8.57 -7.89
C TYR A 70 11.25 9.21 -8.67
N ASP A 71 12.48 8.96 -8.26
CA ASP A 71 13.71 9.46 -8.88
C ASP A 71 14.88 8.50 -8.64
N ALA A 72 16.04 8.82 -9.24
CA ALA A 72 17.26 8.04 -9.10
C ALA A 72 17.81 7.98 -7.66
N ASP A 73 17.46 8.96 -6.82
CA ASP A 73 17.95 9.08 -5.45
C ASP A 73 16.99 8.45 -4.42
N THR A 74 15.81 8.01 -4.84
CA THR A 74 14.77 7.48 -3.95
C THR A 74 15.29 6.37 -3.04
N VAL A 75 16.00 5.37 -3.57
CA VAL A 75 16.53 4.25 -2.77
C VAL A 75 17.61 4.73 -1.81
N ALA A 76 18.51 5.61 -2.25
CA ALA A 76 19.57 6.14 -1.42
C ALA A 76 18.99 6.94 -0.23
N TRP A 77 18.03 7.80 -0.51
CA TRP A 77 17.33 8.57 0.50
C TRP A 77 16.54 7.68 1.47
N LEU A 78 15.81 6.69 0.97
CA LEU A 78 15.11 5.72 1.83
C LEU A 78 16.07 5.05 2.80
N LEU A 79 17.22 4.54 2.30
CA LEU A 79 18.22 3.91 3.16
C LEU A 79 18.77 4.85 4.22
N GLU A 80 18.99 6.12 3.88
CA GLU A 80 19.44 7.14 4.84
C GLU A 80 18.44 7.32 5.97
N VAL A 81 17.16 7.60 5.66
CA VAL A 81 16.14 7.85 6.70
C VAL A 81 15.79 6.60 7.49
N LEU A 82 15.78 5.41 6.86
CA LEU A 82 15.53 4.15 7.52
C LEU A 82 16.66 3.78 8.50
N ARG A 83 17.90 4.09 8.18
CA ARG A 83 19.05 3.88 9.08
C ARG A 83 19.07 4.87 10.23
N ARG A 84 18.77 6.14 9.94
CA ARG A 84 18.76 7.21 10.94
C ARG A 84 17.65 7.03 11.98
N ASP A 85 16.43 6.76 11.52
CA ASP A 85 15.23 6.78 12.36
C ASP A 85 14.80 5.37 12.79
N ALA A 86 15.35 4.33 12.15
CA ALA A 86 15.06 2.91 12.38
C ALA A 86 13.55 2.57 12.53
N PRO A 87 12.66 3.12 11.69
CA PRO A 87 11.23 2.88 11.82
C PRO A 87 10.90 1.43 11.49
N ARG A 88 9.91 0.86 12.20
CA ARG A 88 9.39 -0.46 11.85
C ARG A 88 8.45 -0.41 10.62
N VAL A 89 7.73 0.70 10.47
CA VAL A 89 6.89 1.02 9.31
C VAL A 89 7.12 2.47 8.94
N ALA A 90 7.39 2.72 7.67
CA ALA A 90 7.53 4.05 7.12
C ALA A 90 6.70 4.20 5.85
N PHE A 91 6.41 5.43 5.46
CA PHE A 91 5.79 5.71 4.16
C PHE A 91 6.14 7.11 3.66
N GLY A 92 6.20 7.22 2.34
CA GLY A 92 6.39 8.50 1.66
C GLY A 92 5.11 9.03 1.03
N ARG A 93 5.23 10.11 0.26
CA ARG A 93 4.19 10.59 -0.63
C ARG A 93 4.22 9.85 -1.96
N LEU A 94 3.11 9.92 -2.67
CA LEU A 94 2.97 9.41 -4.02
C LEU A 94 2.88 10.56 -5.02
N ALA A 95 3.46 10.34 -6.20
CA ALA A 95 3.18 11.09 -7.39
C ALA A 95 2.29 10.22 -8.30
N CYS A 96 1.03 10.60 -8.48
CA CYS A 96 0.08 9.78 -9.23
C CYS A 96 0.06 10.15 -10.71
N TYR A 97 -0.07 9.14 -11.56
CA TYR A 97 -0.21 9.31 -12.99
C TYR A 97 -1.21 8.31 -13.57
N ALA A 98 -1.61 8.51 -14.81
CA ALA A 98 -2.30 7.51 -15.61
C ALA A 98 -1.68 7.48 -17.01
N ASP A 99 -1.55 6.30 -17.58
CA ASP A 99 -1.17 6.15 -18.98
C ASP A 99 -2.37 6.50 -19.90
N ARG A 100 -2.10 7.28 -20.94
CA ARG A 100 -3.02 7.50 -22.04
C ARG A 100 -2.30 7.20 -23.35
N ASN A 101 -2.50 5.98 -23.87
CA ASN A 101 -1.95 5.53 -25.15
C ASN A 101 -0.41 5.66 -25.22
N GLY A 102 0.29 5.21 -24.17
CA GLY A 102 1.75 5.31 -24.08
C GLY A 102 2.28 6.68 -23.66
N ALA A 103 1.40 7.59 -23.21
CA ALA A 103 1.81 8.90 -22.72
C ALA A 103 1.36 9.09 -21.25
N PRO A 104 2.28 9.19 -20.28
CA PRO A 104 1.92 9.41 -18.88
C PRO A 104 1.39 10.83 -18.68
N ILE A 105 0.30 10.94 -17.95
CA ILE A 105 -0.31 12.21 -17.52
C ILE A 105 -0.45 12.24 -16.01
N ARG A 106 -0.08 13.35 -15.38
CA ARG A 106 -0.25 13.54 -13.94
C ARG A 106 -1.68 13.40 -13.48
N ARG A 107 -1.87 12.83 -12.31
CA ARG A 107 -3.15 12.74 -11.61
C ARG A 107 -3.02 13.30 -10.20
N PRO A 108 -4.08 13.92 -9.65
CA PRO A 108 -4.11 14.22 -8.23
C PRO A 108 -4.21 12.91 -7.43
N GLY A 109 -3.43 12.79 -6.38
CA GLY A 109 -3.49 11.63 -5.50
C GLY A 109 -2.42 11.71 -4.42
N ASP A 110 -2.81 11.34 -3.22
CA ASP A 110 -1.93 11.06 -2.07
C ASP A 110 -2.77 10.34 -1.00
N ALA A 111 -2.14 9.57 -0.13
CA ALA A 111 -2.78 8.91 1.00
C ALA A 111 -1.77 8.71 2.13
N PRO A 112 -2.18 8.83 3.40
CA PRO A 112 -3.52 9.19 3.87
C PRO A 112 -3.82 10.68 3.74
N PHE A 113 -5.11 11.05 3.84
CA PHE A 113 -5.57 12.44 3.90
C PHE A 113 -5.02 13.16 5.14
N ASP A 114 -5.18 12.55 6.32
CA ASP A 114 -4.64 13.08 7.58
C ASP A 114 -3.29 12.44 7.90
N ARG A 115 -2.22 13.16 7.58
CA ARG A 115 -0.84 12.74 7.88
C ARG A 115 -0.36 13.14 9.28
N THR A 116 -1.15 13.91 10.03
CA THR A 116 -0.72 14.46 11.33
C THR A 116 -0.34 13.41 12.37
N PRO A 117 -1.01 12.22 12.45
CA PRO A 117 -0.66 11.21 13.44
C PRO A 117 0.68 10.49 13.16
N TYR A 118 1.28 10.67 11.97
CA TYR A 118 2.44 9.91 11.51
C TYR A 118 3.75 10.72 11.48
N ARG A 119 3.80 11.86 12.15
CA ARG A 119 4.99 12.72 12.13
C ARG A 119 6.19 12.01 12.76
N PRO A 120 7.40 12.14 12.17
CA PRO A 120 8.61 11.62 12.77
C PRO A 120 8.77 12.06 14.22
N GLY A 121 9.00 11.11 15.13
CA GLY A 121 9.16 11.37 16.56
C GLY A 121 7.87 11.68 17.34
N ALA A 122 6.69 11.71 16.68
CA ALA A 122 5.43 12.11 17.32
C ALA A 122 4.23 11.29 16.81
N TYR A 123 4.34 9.95 16.83
CA TYR A 123 3.26 9.06 16.41
C TYR A 123 2.08 9.08 17.38
N ASP A 124 0.88 9.41 16.87
CA ASP A 124 -0.38 9.33 17.62
C ASP A 124 -1.15 8.05 17.25
N ALA A 125 -0.87 6.98 18.00
CA ALA A 125 -1.48 5.66 17.78
C ALA A 125 -3.01 5.68 17.83
N LYS A 126 -3.60 6.48 18.71
CA LYS A 126 -5.06 6.55 18.88
C LYS A 126 -5.73 7.20 17.67
N THR A 127 -5.17 8.29 17.18
CA THR A 127 -5.68 8.98 15.99
C THR A 127 -5.44 8.15 14.74
N ALA A 128 -4.24 7.57 14.55
CA ALA A 128 -3.94 6.69 13.42
C ALA A 128 -4.91 5.50 13.34
N LYS A 129 -5.11 4.78 14.45
CA LYS A 129 -6.06 3.66 14.53
C LYS A 129 -7.47 4.09 14.15
N ARG A 130 -7.96 5.19 14.72
CA ARG A 130 -9.30 5.72 14.42
C ARG A 130 -9.44 6.09 12.95
N ASN A 131 -8.49 6.81 12.40
CA ASN A 131 -8.52 7.25 11.00
C ASN A 131 -8.55 6.05 10.05
N MET A 132 -7.70 5.06 10.26
CA MET A 132 -7.66 3.86 9.42
C MET A 132 -8.90 2.98 9.54
N LEU A 133 -9.41 2.77 10.75
CA LEU A 133 -10.49 1.79 10.98
C LEU A 133 -11.88 2.39 10.90
N LEU A 134 -12.07 3.65 11.28
CA LEU A 134 -13.40 4.27 11.34
C LEU A 134 -13.63 5.25 10.19
N TYR A 135 -12.56 5.89 9.68
CA TYR A 135 -12.68 6.90 8.64
C TYR A 135 -12.18 6.41 7.27
N ASP A 136 -11.69 5.16 7.21
CA ASP A 136 -11.13 4.57 5.99
C ASP A 136 -10.05 5.47 5.34
N ASP A 137 -9.22 6.07 6.19
CA ASP A 137 -8.09 6.91 5.79
C ASP A 137 -6.82 6.06 5.86
N GLY A 138 -6.67 5.14 4.91
CA GLY A 138 -5.55 4.22 4.81
C GLY A 138 -4.32 4.83 4.16
N ILE A 139 -3.18 4.19 4.38
CA ILE A 139 -1.94 4.49 3.68
C ILE A 139 -1.90 3.62 2.43
N SER A 140 -1.48 4.18 1.29
CA SER A 140 -1.35 3.41 0.04
C SER A 140 -0.14 2.49 0.07
N GLY A 141 -0.30 1.26 -0.41
CA GLY A 141 0.74 0.23 -0.50
C GLY A 141 1.98 0.70 -1.29
N ALA A 142 1.77 1.41 -2.39
CA ALA A 142 2.86 1.93 -3.22
C ALA A 142 3.83 2.89 -2.50
N GLY A 143 3.41 3.46 -1.36
CA GLY A 143 4.25 4.34 -0.55
C GLY A 143 4.80 3.69 0.72
N LEU A 144 4.50 2.44 1.01
CA LEU A 144 4.83 1.79 2.29
C LEU A 144 6.16 1.05 2.25
N VAL A 145 6.92 1.21 3.32
CA VAL A 145 8.17 0.47 3.60
C VAL A 145 8.04 -0.17 4.97
N TYR A 146 8.34 -1.45 5.07
CA TYR A 146 8.13 -2.23 6.27
C TYR A 146 9.41 -2.89 6.77
N GLU A 147 9.56 -3.01 8.07
CA GLU A 147 10.46 -4.02 8.64
C GLU A 147 10.02 -5.41 8.16
N ARG A 148 10.91 -6.18 7.55
CA ARG A 148 10.59 -7.44 6.85
C ARG A 148 9.87 -8.46 7.76
N GLU A 149 10.38 -8.67 8.95
CA GLU A 149 9.80 -9.65 9.87
C GLU A 149 8.40 -9.25 10.33
N LEU A 150 8.18 -7.95 10.55
CA LEU A 150 6.87 -7.41 10.89
C LEU A 150 5.88 -7.60 9.75
N LEU A 151 6.29 -7.33 8.50
CA LEU A 151 5.46 -7.55 7.32
C LEU A 151 5.09 -9.02 7.17
N VAL A 152 6.06 -9.93 7.26
CA VAL A 152 5.83 -11.38 7.15
C VAL A 152 4.80 -11.84 8.17
N GLN A 153 4.95 -11.47 9.46
CA GLN A 153 3.99 -11.83 10.51
C GLN A 153 2.58 -11.29 10.23
N ALA A 154 2.46 -10.07 9.73
CA ALA A 154 1.17 -9.48 9.39
C ALA A 154 0.51 -10.20 8.21
N LEU A 155 1.27 -10.44 7.13
CA LEU A 155 0.75 -11.12 5.95
C LEU A 155 0.41 -12.59 6.23
N GLU A 156 1.10 -13.27 7.13
CA GLU A 156 0.74 -14.63 7.58
C GLU A 156 -0.62 -14.65 8.29
N LYS A 157 -0.92 -13.65 9.12
CA LYS A 157 -2.24 -13.50 9.74
C LYS A 157 -3.34 -13.24 8.70
N MET A 158 -3.01 -12.53 7.62
CA MET A 158 -3.95 -12.12 6.56
C MET A 158 -4.16 -13.19 5.49
N ALA A 159 -3.14 -14.00 5.23
CA ALA A 159 -3.14 -14.98 4.13
C ALA A 159 -4.33 -15.93 4.18
N GLY A 160 -5.01 -16.11 3.03
CA GLY A 160 -6.20 -16.93 2.91
C GLY A 160 -7.51 -16.26 3.30
N ARG A 161 -7.46 -15.03 3.83
CA ARG A 161 -8.65 -14.22 4.15
C ARG A 161 -8.70 -12.95 3.31
N VAL A 162 -7.65 -12.14 3.38
CA VAL A 162 -7.44 -10.96 2.53
C VAL A 162 -6.66 -11.42 1.31
N LEU A 163 -7.10 -11.04 0.11
CA LEU A 163 -6.51 -11.55 -1.13
C LEU A 163 -5.61 -10.53 -1.83
N LEU A 164 -6.08 -9.28 -1.95
CA LEU A 164 -5.46 -8.28 -2.82
C LEU A 164 -4.82 -7.12 -2.06
N ALA A 165 -5.36 -6.77 -0.88
CA ALA A 165 -4.95 -5.58 -0.14
C ALA A 165 -3.86 -5.92 0.90
N GLU A 166 -2.63 -6.11 0.47
CA GLU A 166 -1.48 -6.38 1.35
C GLU A 166 -1.18 -5.18 2.28
N ASP A 167 -1.46 -3.97 1.82
CA ASP A 167 -1.33 -2.73 2.57
C ASP A 167 -2.28 -2.64 3.77
N PHE A 168 -3.29 -3.52 3.83
CA PHE A 168 -4.12 -3.66 5.03
C PHE A 168 -3.33 -4.18 6.25
N ALA A 169 -2.10 -4.66 6.06
CA ALA A 169 -1.15 -4.88 7.16
C ALA A 169 -1.00 -3.63 8.05
N ALA A 170 -1.06 -2.42 7.48
CA ALA A 170 -1.02 -1.18 8.25
C ALA A 170 -2.17 -1.07 9.28
N ARG A 171 -3.33 -1.71 9.03
CA ARG A 171 -4.46 -1.75 9.97
C ARG A 171 -4.17 -2.65 11.18
N LEU A 172 -3.47 -3.77 10.99
CA LEU A 172 -2.96 -4.59 12.09
C LEU A 172 -1.99 -3.77 12.95
N PHE A 173 -1.05 -3.08 12.31
CA PHE A 173 -0.07 -2.25 13.00
C PHE A 173 -0.73 -1.13 13.81
N ALA A 174 -1.77 -0.50 13.25
CA ALA A 174 -2.54 0.52 13.96
C ALA A 174 -3.26 -0.06 15.20
N VAL A 175 -3.81 -1.28 15.12
CA VAL A 175 -4.45 -1.95 16.27
C VAL A 175 -3.42 -2.34 17.32
N GLU A 176 -2.26 -2.84 16.91
CA GLU A 176 -1.15 -3.22 17.77
C GLU A 176 -0.36 -2.01 18.31
N ASN A 177 -0.74 -0.78 17.95
CA ASN A 177 -0.07 0.48 18.27
C ASN A 177 1.41 0.52 17.85
N ILE A 178 1.75 -0.15 16.74
CA ILE A 178 3.09 -0.10 16.16
C ILE A 178 3.27 1.27 15.48
N PRO A 179 4.34 2.01 15.83
CA PRO A 179 4.58 3.31 15.24
C PRO A 179 4.79 3.23 13.72
N MET A 180 4.11 4.10 13.00
CA MET A 180 4.27 4.31 11.56
C MET A 180 4.74 5.75 11.33
N VAL A 181 5.75 5.93 10.48
CA VAL A 181 6.40 7.22 10.25
C VAL A 181 6.14 7.69 8.83
N GLY A 182 5.49 8.83 8.70
CA GLY A 182 5.20 9.46 7.40
C GLY A 182 6.25 10.51 7.04
N TYR A 183 6.94 10.33 5.92
CA TYR A 183 7.89 11.29 5.38
C TYR A 183 7.27 12.15 4.29
N ASP A 184 7.65 13.41 4.24
CA ASP A 184 7.08 14.42 3.33
C ASP A 184 7.88 14.51 2.02
N ARG A 185 8.23 13.35 1.43
CA ARG A 185 8.90 13.21 0.14
C ARG A 185 8.17 12.20 -0.71
N CYS A 186 8.05 12.46 -2.01
CA CYS A 186 7.59 11.46 -2.98
C CYS A 186 8.63 10.34 -3.11
N ILE A 187 8.17 9.09 -3.09
CA ILE A 187 9.03 7.91 -3.22
C ILE A 187 8.62 6.99 -4.37
N ALA A 188 7.41 7.16 -4.88
CA ALA A 188 6.94 6.37 -6.02
C ALA A 188 6.04 7.20 -6.94
N TRP A 189 6.11 6.89 -8.23
CA TRP A 189 5.08 7.15 -9.21
C TRP A 189 4.08 6.00 -9.19
N TYR A 190 2.83 6.31 -8.88
CA TYR A 190 1.74 5.34 -8.75
C TYR A 190 0.78 5.43 -9.95
N GLU A 191 0.62 4.33 -10.67
CA GLU A 191 -0.31 4.25 -11.80
C GLU A 191 -1.76 4.09 -11.33
N VAL A 192 -2.62 5.01 -11.73
CA VAL A 192 -4.04 5.00 -11.39
C VAL A 192 -4.87 4.50 -12.57
N GLY A 193 -5.72 3.51 -12.34
CA GLY A 193 -6.72 3.04 -13.31
C GLY A 193 -6.46 1.64 -13.89
N THR A 194 -5.24 1.11 -13.80
CA THR A 194 -4.86 -0.20 -14.34
C THR A 194 -4.72 -1.28 -13.26
N GLY A 195 -4.26 -0.90 -12.06
CA GLY A 195 -4.02 -1.82 -10.95
C GLY A 195 -5.28 -2.49 -10.40
N VAL A 196 -5.11 -3.60 -9.68
CA VAL A 196 -6.21 -4.40 -9.09
C VAL A 196 -7.09 -3.62 -8.11
N SER A 197 -6.57 -2.54 -7.53
CA SER A 197 -7.26 -1.65 -6.59
C SER A 197 -7.97 -0.46 -7.26
N THR A 198 -7.67 -0.18 -8.53
CA THR A 198 -8.15 1.03 -9.22
C THR A 198 -8.88 0.77 -10.53
N ASN A 199 -8.81 -0.45 -11.10
CA ASN A 199 -9.49 -0.83 -12.34
C ASN A 199 -11.00 -1.08 -12.14
N GLU A 200 -11.70 -1.41 -13.23
CA GLU A 200 -13.12 -1.77 -13.19
C GLU A 200 -13.38 -2.96 -12.24
N GLY A 201 -14.39 -2.85 -11.40
CA GLY A 201 -14.70 -3.85 -10.36
C GLY A 201 -13.80 -3.80 -9.11
N ALA A 202 -12.79 -2.94 -9.06
CA ALA A 202 -11.89 -2.79 -7.92
C ALA A 202 -12.64 -2.55 -6.61
N ARG A 203 -13.67 -1.68 -6.64
CA ARG A 203 -14.46 -1.35 -5.44
C ARG A 203 -15.08 -2.57 -4.76
N ALA A 204 -15.61 -3.52 -5.54
CA ALA A 204 -16.24 -4.71 -4.97
C ALA A 204 -15.20 -5.67 -4.36
N ARG A 205 -14.01 -5.79 -5.01
CA ARG A 205 -12.90 -6.59 -4.50
C ARG A 205 -12.33 -5.99 -3.21
N MET A 206 -12.07 -4.69 -3.20
CA MET A 206 -11.55 -3.98 -2.03
C MET A 206 -12.52 -4.02 -0.85
N LEU A 207 -13.84 -3.94 -1.11
CA LEU A 207 -14.84 -4.06 -0.05
C LEU A 207 -14.86 -5.47 0.57
N ARG A 208 -14.66 -6.54 -0.22
CA ARG A 208 -14.54 -7.90 0.31
C ARG A 208 -13.31 -8.04 1.21
N ASP A 209 -12.17 -7.56 0.73
CA ASP A 209 -10.92 -7.58 1.51
C ASP A 209 -11.03 -6.74 2.78
N TRP A 210 -11.67 -5.58 2.69
CA TRP A 210 -11.94 -4.75 3.86
C TRP A 210 -12.81 -5.47 4.88
N ARG A 211 -13.88 -6.14 4.45
CA ARG A 211 -14.72 -6.95 5.32
C ARG A 211 -13.92 -8.08 5.98
N ALA A 212 -13.18 -8.84 5.19
CA ALA A 212 -12.33 -9.92 5.69
C ALA A 212 -11.30 -9.42 6.71
N MET A 213 -10.71 -8.25 6.46
CA MET A 213 -9.76 -7.62 7.37
C MET A 213 -10.39 -7.22 8.69
N VAL A 214 -11.56 -6.60 8.68
CA VAL A 214 -12.26 -6.19 9.92
C VAL A 214 -12.73 -7.41 10.72
N GLU A 215 -13.18 -8.47 10.04
CA GLU A 215 -13.51 -9.75 10.67
C GLU A 215 -12.28 -10.38 11.35
N LEU A 216 -11.15 -10.42 10.65
CA LEU A 216 -9.87 -10.88 11.19
C LEU A 216 -9.45 -10.06 12.43
N LEU A 217 -9.50 -8.74 12.33
CA LEU A 217 -9.16 -7.87 13.46
C LEU A 217 -10.07 -8.14 14.67
N ARG A 218 -11.37 -8.36 14.43
CA ARG A 218 -12.32 -8.67 15.50
C ARG A 218 -12.03 -10.00 16.19
N GLU A 219 -11.60 -11.01 15.44
CA GLU A 219 -11.19 -12.30 15.99
C GLU A 219 -9.92 -12.18 16.83
N LEU A 220 -8.90 -11.48 16.30
CA LEU A 220 -7.62 -11.31 16.97
C LEU A 220 -7.69 -10.35 18.17
N TYR A 221 -8.51 -9.30 18.08
CA TYR A 221 -8.59 -8.21 19.07
C TYR A 221 -10.03 -7.95 19.54
N PRO A 222 -10.75 -8.96 20.09
CA PRO A 222 -12.18 -8.85 20.40
C PRO A 222 -12.49 -7.80 21.49
N LYS A 223 -11.51 -7.40 22.28
CA LYS A 223 -11.64 -6.39 23.33
C LYS A 223 -11.34 -4.97 22.85
N ASP A 224 -10.72 -4.80 21.66
CA ASP A 224 -10.44 -3.46 21.15
C ASP A 224 -11.72 -2.74 20.75
N ARG A 225 -11.94 -1.58 21.37
CA ARG A 225 -13.16 -0.79 21.16
C ARG A 225 -13.27 -0.27 19.73
N THR A 226 -12.15 0.17 19.14
CA THR A 226 -12.15 0.74 17.78
C THR A 226 -12.46 -0.32 16.74
N VAL A 227 -11.89 -1.53 16.92
CA VAL A 227 -12.19 -2.69 16.06
C VAL A 227 -13.69 -3.06 16.12
N ARG A 228 -14.25 -3.12 17.33
CA ARG A 228 -15.70 -3.40 17.49
C ARG A 228 -16.57 -2.33 16.81
N LEU A 229 -16.23 -1.06 17.00
CA LEU A 229 -16.95 0.03 16.36
C LEU A 229 -16.83 -0.01 14.83
N ALA A 230 -15.68 -0.34 14.28
CA ALA A 230 -15.49 -0.50 12.84
C ALA A 230 -16.38 -1.61 12.27
N TYR A 231 -16.42 -2.76 12.94
CA TYR A 231 -17.33 -3.85 12.54
C TYR A 231 -18.80 -3.43 12.58
N GLU A 232 -19.26 -2.84 13.70
CA GLU A 232 -20.65 -2.38 13.84
C GLU A 232 -21.01 -1.29 12.82
N TYR A 233 -20.08 -0.41 12.51
CA TYR A 233 -20.31 0.69 11.57
C TYR A 233 -20.41 0.23 10.11
N TYR A 234 -19.49 -0.64 9.67
CA TYR A 234 -19.38 -0.99 8.25
C TYR A 234 -20.14 -2.28 7.89
N PHE A 235 -20.14 -3.29 8.76
CA PHE A 235 -20.47 -4.67 8.40
C PHE A 235 -21.56 -5.32 9.27
N ASN A 236 -22.15 -4.61 10.22
CA ASN A 236 -23.23 -5.16 11.00
C ASN A 236 -24.53 -5.24 10.18
N ASP A 237 -24.88 -6.46 9.75
CA ASP A 237 -26.08 -6.73 8.94
C ASP A 237 -27.40 -6.57 9.72
N ARG A 238 -27.34 -6.33 11.05
CA ARG A 238 -28.55 -6.04 11.88
C ARG A 238 -29.27 -4.78 11.42
N HIS A 239 -28.54 -3.84 10.81
CA HIS A 239 -29.07 -2.57 10.33
C HIS A 239 -29.30 -2.61 8.83
N LYS A 240 -30.33 -3.33 8.36
CA LYS A 240 -30.65 -3.46 6.92
C LYS A 240 -31.07 -2.16 6.26
N SER A 241 -31.68 -1.24 7.01
CA SER A 241 -32.13 0.07 6.49
C SER A 241 -30.96 1.06 6.38
N ARG A 242 -30.83 1.72 5.20
CA ARG A 242 -29.85 2.78 4.96
C ARG A 242 -29.98 3.95 5.93
N LEU A 243 -31.23 4.29 6.31
CA LEU A 243 -31.53 5.36 7.27
C LEU A 243 -31.07 4.98 8.68
N VAL A 244 -31.37 3.75 9.12
CA VAL A 244 -30.94 3.26 10.43
C VAL A 244 -29.42 3.18 10.51
N ARG A 245 -28.73 2.68 9.47
CA ARG A 245 -27.27 2.70 9.41
C ARG A 245 -26.69 4.11 9.49
N GLY A 246 -27.29 5.08 8.80
CA GLY A 246 -26.87 6.48 8.87
C GLY A 246 -27.04 7.10 10.26
N LEU A 247 -28.14 6.79 10.94
CA LEU A 247 -28.39 7.27 12.30
C LEU A 247 -27.44 6.62 13.32
N VAL A 248 -27.32 5.30 13.28
CA VAL A 248 -26.42 4.53 14.14
C VAL A 248 -24.97 4.96 13.92
N GLY A 249 -24.55 5.16 12.67
CA GLY A 249 -23.22 5.65 12.34
C GLY A 249 -22.92 7.01 12.96
N ARG A 250 -23.87 7.95 12.93
CA ARG A 250 -23.73 9.25 13.60
C ARG A 250 -23.63 9.15 15.12
N LEU A 251 -24.30 8.19 15.72
CA LEU A 251 -24.26 7.96 17.17
C LEU A 251 -22.98 7.25 17.60
N ILE A 252 -22.55 6.24 16.83
CA ILE A 252 -21.37 5.41 17.17
C ILE A 252 -20.07 6.15 16.83
N VAL A 253 -20.03 6.85 15.69
CA VAL A 253 -18.83 7.55 15.20
C VAL A 253 -19.21 8.98 14.76
N PRO A 254 -19.54 9.87 15.71
CA PRO A 254 -20.06 11.22 15.38
C PRO A 254 -19.07 12.06 14.57
N GLN A 255 -17.77 11.84 14.75
CA GLN A 255 -16.74 12.58 14.05
C GLN A 255 -16.47 12.07 12.62
N ASN A 256 -17.05 10.94 12.21
CA ASN A 256 -16.84 10.42 10.86
C ASN A 256 -17.40 11.34 9.77
N ALA A 257 -18.60 11.89 9.99
CA ALA A 257 -19.24 12.75 8.99
C ALA A 257 -18.43 14.05 8.72
N PRO A 258 -17.98 14.81 9.75
CA PRO A 258 -17.07 15.94 9.53
C PRO A 258 -15.75 15.55 8.85
N PHE A 259 -15.14 14.45 9.27
CA PHE A 259 -13.89 13.94 8.68
C PHE A 259 -14.08 13.61 7.20
N LYS A 260 -15.10 12.83 6.87
CA LYS A 260 -15.42 12.47 5.48
C LYS A 260 -15.76 13.70 4.64
N LYS A 261 -16.48 14.69 5.20
CA LYS A 261 -16.74 15.95 4.50
C LYS A 261 -15.44 16.69 4.18
N ALA A 262 -14.51 16.77 5.12
CA ALA A 262 -13.20 17.38 4.91
C ALA A 262 -12.37 16.59 3.88
N GLN A 263 -12.35 15.25 3.98
CA GLN A 263 -11.67 14.36 3.03
C GLN A 263 -12.23 14.49 1.62
N HIS A 264 -13.55 14.57 1.45
CA HIS A 264 -14.17 14.77 0.13
C HIS A 264 -13.96 16.17 -0.45
N ALA A 265 -13.80 17.18 0.40
CA ALA A 265 -13.49 18.53 -0.04
C ALA A 265 -11.98 18.75 -0.27
N TRP A 266 -11.14 17.82 0.20
CA TRP A 266 -9.72 17.89 0.00
C TRP A 266 -9.38 17.60 -1.47
N VAL A 267 -8.59 18.48 -2.04
CA VAL A 267 -8.00 18.29 -3.36
C VAL A 267 -6.61 17.70 -3.14
N PRO A 268 -6.41 16.42 -3.47
CA PRO A 268 -5.09 15.81 -3.36
C PRO A 268 -4.05 16.59 -4.17
N PRO A 269 -2.82 16.69 -3.69
CA PRO A 269 -1.77 17.38 -4.44
C PRO A 269 -1.48 16.67 -5.75
N VAL A 270 -1.09 17.44 -6.77
CA VAL A 270 -0.50 16.91 -7.99
C VAL A 270 1.01 16.96 -7.78
N ASN A 271 1.57 15.87 -7.29
CA ASN A 271 2.99 15.75 -6.99
C ASN A 271 3.80 15.36 -8.24
N GLY A 272 5.09 15.69 -8.21
CA GLY A 272 6.09 15.26 -9.17
C GLY A 272 6.19 16.09 -10.46
N ASP A 273 7.32 15.98 -11.12
CA ASP A 273 7.53 16.53 -12.46
C ASP A 273 7.26 15.46 -13.53
N ILE A 274 6.29 15.72 -14.39
CA ILE A 274 5.91 14.78 -15.46
C ILE A 274 7.06 14.53 -16.46
N GLN A 275 8.01 15.46 -16.56
CA GLN A 275 9.16 15.26 -17.45
C GLN A 275 10.11 14.20 -16.90
N GLU A 276 10.30 14.13 -15.57
CA GLU A 276 11.05 13.05 -14.94
C GLU A 276 10.40 11.69 -15.20
N LEU A 277 9.07 11.59 -15.03
CA LEU A 277 8.36 10.36 -15.33
C LEU A 277 8.48 9.96 -16.81
N LYS A 278 8.39 10.90 -17.74
CA LYS A 278 8.54 10.62 -19.18
C LYS A 278 9.93 10.06 -19.51
N GLN A 279 10.97 10.61 -18.90
CA GLN A 279 12.34 10.09 -19.10
C GLN A 279 12.48 8.65 -18.57
N ILE A 280 11.91 8.37 -17.38
CA ILE A 280 11.87 7.00 -16.82
C ILE A 280 11.08 6.08 -17.75
N TYR A 281 9.93 6.53 -18.24
CA TYR A 281 9.03 5.77 -19.10
C TYR A 281 9.68 5.45 -20.46
N GLU A 282 10.30 6.41 -21.11
CA GLU A 282 11.04 6.22 -22.37
C GLU A 282 12.22 5.27 -22.22
N SER A 283 12.95 5.40 -21.10
CA SER A 283 14.04 4.47 -20.77
C SER A 283 13.52 3.05 -20.57
N ALA A 284 12.40 2.88 -19.90
CA ALA A 284 11.78 1.56 -19.68
C ALA A 284 11.29 0.93 -20.99
N LEU A 285 10.65 1.71 -21.87
CA LEU A 285 10.16 1.23 -23.18
C LEU A 285 11.30 0.84 -24.13
N GLY A 286 12.44 1.52 -24.07
CA GLY A 286 13.62 1.19 -24.88
C GLY A 286 14.20 -0.20 -24.62
N HIS A 287 13.82 -0.84 -23.54
CA HIS A 287 14.25 -2.21 -23.15
C HIS A 287 13.22 -3.29 -23.48
N LEU A 288 12.03 -2.92 -23.96
CA LEU A 288 11.02 -3.90 -24.38
C LEU A 288 11.35 -4.40 -25.80
N PRO A 289 11.26 -5.72 -26.07
CA PRO A 289 11.37 -6.22 -27.43
C PRO A 289 10.23 -5.67 -28.29
N CYS A 290 10.56 -5.22 -29.48
CA CYS A 290 9.60 -4.82 -30.54
C CYS A 290 8.74 -6.00 -30.96
#